data_fc65414716f4f7eb8bf56303ba5c9892
#
_entry.id   fc65414716f4f7eb8bf56303ba5c9892
#
_cell.length_a   1.000
_cell.length_b   1.000
_cell.length_c   1.000
_cell.angle_alpha   90.00
_cell.angle_beta   90.00
_cell.angle_gamma   90.00
#
_symmetry.space_group_name_H-M   'P 1'
#
loop_
_entity.id
_entity.type
_entity.pdbx_description
1 polymer ?
#
loop_
_entity_poly.entity_id
_entity_poly.type
_entity_poly.pdbx_seq_one_letter_code
_entity_poly.pdbx_strand_id
1 'polypeptide(L)'
;MRVLILTEGYSHTGYGHISRCTAIAQVFRERNANVTFIVNGDESVKNLVQSYPLFVFNWLENTERLLEYLSQDDIIVIDSYLAGKGLYTEIRQRVKVAAYLDDFNRLEYPEGIIINGTVGAELIPYKRNLGQRYLLGKDYVILREAFKNLCGHREIREKIKTVLITFGGSDPLNLTPKILEKLTNCYANLRKIVILGPAFSHKAEIERMADDNTVIYRNVEAEVMRDLMLAADFAISAAGQTINELAITGLPSVIFKVAENQGNNIAGWKNIGFVDEFIDATKDWHIDDLDKIILKFENSEYRREIFCRGISQIDGKGAHRIMKAVIRMFYEMNMDMRLAKEEDLLPLFELTNDRMVRQNSFSTHAISLDEHRNWFYATLKNRARRLFVFYEKEKLIGQVRFDIEENNSAVISISIGANYRGFGLAPCLLEKALRHFHDRERQISKIYAYVKTENMASRYAFIRAGFKDCVSDNKHALKYCYVYGN
;
A
#
# COMPACT_ATOMS: atom_id res chain seq x y z
N MET A 1 2.34 -16.92 8.37
CA MET A 1 2.88 -15.58 8.60
C MET A 1 1.96 -14.87 9.59
N ARG A 2 2.49 -14.40 10.72
CA ARG A 2 1.75 -13.65 11.73
C ARG A 2 1.97 -12.16 11.52
N VAL A 3 0.90 -11.38 11.47
CA VAL A 3 0.93 -9.93 11.29
C VAL A 3 0.21 -9.28 12.46
N LEU A 4 0.89 -8.40 13.16
CA LEU A 4 0.35 -7.65 14.28
C LEU A 4 0.11 -6.21 13.82
N ILE A 5 -1.06 -5.67 14.11
CA ILE A 5 -1.38 -4.27 13.84
C ILE A 5 -1.56 -3.56 15.17
N LEU A 6 -0.60 -2.68 15.47
CA LEU A 6 -0.67 -1.80 16.63
C LEU A 6 -1.25 -0.47 16.21
N THR A 7 -2.33 -0.08 16.84
CA THR A 7 -2.98 1.19 16.52
C THR A 7 -3.71 1.78 17.73
N GLU A 8 -4.31 2.94 17.54
CA GLU A 8 -5.07 3.64 18.56
C GLU A 8 -6.42 4.07 18.01
N GLY A 9 -7.43 4.12 18.88
CA GLY A 9 -8.76 4.56 18.51
C GLY A 9 -9.65 4.73 19.72
N TYR A 10 -10.13 5.94 19.90
CA TYR A 10 -11.06 6.31 20.95
C TYR A 10 -12.26 7.02 20.36
N SER A 11 -13.41 6.91 21.02
CA SER A 11 -14.63 7.57 20.60
C SER A 11 -14.48 9.10 20.47
N HIS A 12 -13.59 9.71 21.26
CA HIS A 12 -13.39 11.17 21.27
C HIS A 12 -12.30 11.66 20.29
N THR A 13 -11.36 10.80 19.84
CA THR A 13 -10.29 11.19 18.89
C THR A 13 -10.58 10.78 17.45
N GLY A 14 -11.59 9.93 17.26
CA GLY A 14 -11.97 9.40 15.95
C GLY A 14 -11.27 8.06 15.62
N TYR A 15 -11.63 7.49 14.49
CA TYR A 15 -11.25 6.12 14.10
C TYR A 15 -10.43 6.07 12.79
N GLY A 16 -9.79 7.16 12.40
CA GLY A 16 -9.01 7.25 11.17
C GLY A 16 -7.89 6.22 11.11
N HIS A 17 -7.16 6.03 12.22
CA HIS A 17 -6.11 5.03 12.36
C HIS A 17 -6.67 3.60 12.21
N ILE A 18 -7.77 3.29 12.91
CA ILE A 18 -8.44 1.99 12.81
C ILE A 18 -8.86 1.71 11.37
N SER A 19 -9.49 2.68 10.71
CA SER A 19 -10.01 2.53 9.35
C SER A 19 -8.88 2.21 8.34
N ARG A 20 -7.77 2.95 8.37
CA ARG A 20 -6.64 2.67 7.46
C ARG A 20 -5.90 1.38 7.81
N CYS A 21 -5.80 1.05 9.09
CA CYS A 21 -5.25 -0.22 9.54
C CYS A 21 -6.11 -1.42 9.11
N THR A 22 -7.43 -1.30 9.11
CA THR A 22 -8.35 -2.34 8.64
C THR A 22 -8.17 -2.59 7.14
N ALA A 23 -7.97 -1.55 6.33
CA ALA A 23 -7.67 -1.69 4.91
C ALA A 23 -6.33 -2.43 4.66
N ILE A 24 -5.32 -2.18 5.48
CA ILE A 24 -4.04 -2.93 5.45
C ILE A 24 -4.26 -4.37 5.90
N ALA A 25 -4.99 -4.60 6.99
CA ALA A 25 -5.28 -5.94 7.51
C ALA A 25 -5.96 -6.82 6.46
N GLN A 26 -6.89 -6.26 5.71
CA GLN A 26 -7.64 -6.96 4.69
C GLN A 26 -6.73 -7.52 3.58
N VAL A 27 -5.81 -6.72 3.06
CA VAL A 27 -4.90 -7.17 1.99
C VAL A 27 -3.88 -8.21 2.47
N PHE A 28 -3.51 -8.20 3.76
CA PHE A 28 -2.72 -9.28 4.35
C PHE A 28 -3.54 -10.57 4.50
N ARG A 29 -4.80 -10.48 4.92
CA ARG A 29 -5.70 -11.64 5.03
C ARG A 29 -5.99 -12.29 3.67
N GLU A 30 -6.10 -11.53 2.59
CA GLU A 30 -6.19 -12.03 1.22
C GLU A 30 -4.98 -12.92 0.82
N ARG A 31 -3.87 -12.81 1.55
CA ARG A 31 -2.66 -13.63 1.41
C ARG A 31 -2.52 -14.68 2.51
N ASN A 32 -3.62 -15.05 3.15
CA ASN A 32 -3.66 -16.06 4.22
C ASN A 32 -2.73 -15.74 5.40
N ALA A 33 -2.48 -14.46 5.69
CA ALA A 33 -1.79 -14.04 6.90
C ALA A 33 -2.74 -14.07 8.10
N ASN A 34 -2.23 -14.51 9.26
CA ASN A 34 -2.93 -14.43 10.54
C ASN A 34 -2.75 -13.01 11.09
N VAL A 35 -3.77 -12.17 10.92
CA VAL A 35 -3.73 -10.77 11.36
C VAL A 35 -4.40 -10.63 12.71
N THR A 36 -3.75 -9.95 13.65
CA THR A 36 -4.26 -9.63 14.99
C THR A 36 -4.12 -8.14 15.25
N PHE A 37 -5.16 -7.52 15.77
CA PHE A 37 -5.13 -6.12 16.21
C PHE A 37 -4.77 -6.02 17.69
N ILE A 38 -3.93 -5.06 18.03
CA ILE A 38 -3.63 -4.61 19.39
C ILE A 38 -3.93 -3.11 19.42
N VAL A 39 -5.01 -2.73 20.08
CA VAL A 39 -5.54 -1.39 20.03
C VAL A 39 -5.44 -0.72 21.39
N ASN A 40 -4.81 0.45 21.41
CA ASN A 40 -4.92 1.39 22.52
C ASN A 40 -6.20 2.19 22.30
N GLY A 41 -7.28 1.82 23.00
CA GLY A 41 -8.60 2.35 22.75
C GLY A 41 -9.64 1.93 23.77
N ASP A 42 -10.85 2.31 23.52
CA ASP A 42 -12.03 1.93 24.32
C ASP A 42 -12.84 0.80 23.64
N GLU A 43 -13.89 0.34 24.31
CA GLU A 43 -14.75 -0.76 23.83
C GLU A 43 -15.41 -0.49 22.47
N SER A 44 -15.51 0.76 22.04
CA SER A 44 -16.16 1.15 20.78
C SER A 44 -15.43 0.59 19.55
N VAL A 45 -14.12 0.31 19.67
CA VAL A 45 -13.30 -0.23 18.57
C VAL A 45 -13.67 -1.68 18.21
N LYS A 46 -14.33 -2.42 19.11
CA LYS A 46 -14.71 -3.82 18.87
C LYS A 46 -15.58 -3.99 17.63
N ASN A 47 -16.50 -3.08 17.41
CA ASN A 47 -17.41 -3.11 16.26
C ASN A 47 -16.69 -2.81 14.93
N LEU A 48 -15.56 -2.09 14.98
CA LEU A 48 -14.81 -1.68 13.78
C LEU A 48 -13.85 -2.75 13.28
N VAL A 49 -13.41 -3.66 14.16
CA VAL A 49 -12.42 -4.71 13.84
C VAL A 49 -12.91 -6.12 14.18
N GLN A 50 -14.23 -6.31 14.31
CA GLN A 50 -14.85 -7.58 14.72
C GLN A 50 -14.49 -8.81 13.86
N SER A 51 -14.00 -8.60 12.64
CA SER A 51 -13.56 -9.67 11.74
C SER A 51 -12.14 -10.19 12.03
N TYR A 52 -11.46 -9.65 13.04
CA TYR A 52 -10.08 -9.97 13.39
C TYR A 52 -9.93 -10.29 14.88
N PRO A 53 -9.00 -11.17 15.29
CA PRO A 53 -8.55 -11.27 16.66
C PRO A 53 -8.13 -9.89 17.18
N LEU A 54 -8.61 -9.51 18.38
CA LEU A 54 -8.47 -8.17 18.93
C LEU A 54 -8.08 -8.20 20.39
N PHE A 55 -7.03 -7.46 20.74
CA PHE A 55 -6.69 -7.10 22.10
C PHE A 55 -6.88 -5.59 22.27
N VAL A 56 -7.66 -5.18 23.27
CA VAL A 56 -7.87 -3.77 23.63
C VAL A 56 -7.23 -3.52 24.98
N PHE A 57 -6.17 -2.77 25.01
CA PHE A 57 -5.51 -2.30 26.22
C PHE A 57 -4.54 -1.16 25.93
N ASN A 58 -4.21 -0.37 26.94
CA ASN A 58 -3.22 0.70 26.81
C ASN A 58 -1.80 0.08 26.70
N TRP A 59 -1.39 -0.24 25.47
CA TRP A 59 -0.08 -0.82 25.19
C TRP A 59 1.08 0.18 25.30
N LEU A 60 0.79 1.47 25.46
CA LEU A 60 1.78 2.51 25.73
C LEU A 60 2.22 2.51 27.20
N GLU A 61 1.32 2.18 28.11
CA GLU A 61 1.59 2.06 29.54
C GLU A 61 1.97 0.62 29.94
N ASN A 62 1.38 -0.38 29.28
CA ASN A 62 1.63 -1.79 29.51
C ASN A 62 2.61 -2.36 28.48
N THR A 63 3.77 -1.74 28.34
CA THR A 63 4.78 -2.10 27.34
C THR A 63 5.32 -3.52 27.53
N GLU A 64 5.53 -3.98 28.77
CA GLU A 64 5.99 -5.35 29.06
C GLU A 64 5.05 -6.39 28.45
N ARG A 65 3.74 -6.26 28.70
CA ARG A 65 2.72 -7.15 28.13
C ARG A 65 2.74 -7.16 26.60
N LEU A 66 2.91 -5.99 25.97
CA LEU A 66 3.05 -5.90 24.52
C LEU A 66 4.30 -6.66 24.06
N LEU A 67 5.46 -6.38 24.66
CA LEU A 67 6.75 -6.93 24.25
C LEU A 67 6.85 -8.45 24.43
N GLU A 68 6.22 -9.00 25.48
CA GLU A 68 6.10 -10.45 25.69
C GLU A 68 5.26 -11.16 24.61
N TYR A 69 4.31 -10.46 24.02
CA TYR A 69 3.46 -11.01 22.95
C TYR A 69 4.17 -11.08 21.59
N LEU A 70 5.26 -10.31 21.39
CA LEU A 70 6.01 -10.25 20.14
C LEU A 70 6.95 -11.44 19.96
N SER A 71 7.21 -11.79 18.70
CA SER A 71 8.13 -12.85 18.29
C SER A 71 9.02 -12.41 17.13
N GLN A 72 10.22 -12.97 17.08
CA GLN A 72 11.20 -12.74 16.01
C GLN A 72 10.71 -13.16 14.59
N ASP A 73 9.62 -13.90 14.52
CA ASP A 73 9.00 -14.28 13.24
C ASP A 73 7.84 -13.34 12.83
N ASP A 74 7.55 -12.30 13.62
CA ASP A 74 6.43 -11.41 13.37
C ASP A 74 6.72 -10.32 12.36
N ILE A 75 5.64 -9.94 11.67
CA ILE A 75 5.51 -8.65 11.01
C ILE A 75 4.65 -7.76 11.90
N ILE A 76 5.08 -6.54 12.12
CA ILE A 76 4.29 -5.54 12.84
C ILE A 76 4.05 -4.31 11.98
N VAL A 77 2.82 -3.83 11.96
CA VAL A 77 2.43 -2.55 11.36
C VAL A 77 1.95 -1.64 12.48
N ILE A 78 2.55 -0.48 12.63
CA ILE A 78 2.26 0.45 13.72
C ILE A 78 1.71 1.75 13.16
N ASP A 79 0.56 2.16 13.66
CA ASP A 79 -0.12 3.41 13.34
C ASP A 79 -0.51 4.12 14.65
N SER A 80 0.34 5.01 15.12
CA SER A 80 0.16 5.73 16.39
C SER A 80 0.81 7.10 16.35
N TYR A 81 0.10 8.10 16.85
CA TYR A 81 0.65 9.43 17.10
C TYR A 81 1.20 9.58 18.53
N LEU A 82 0.91 8.64 19.42
CA LEU A 82 1.25 8.72 20.84
C LEU A 82 2.57 7.99 21.15
N ALA A 83 2.87 6.89 20.45
CA ALA A 83 4.06 6.09 20.71
C ALA A 83 5.36 6.85 20.41
N GLY A 84 6.32 6.78 21.32
CA GLY A 84 7.64 7.42 21.21
C GLY A 84 8.70 6.53 20.56
N LYS A 85 9.83 7.14 20.15
CA LYS A 85 10.97 6.47 19.49
C LYS A 85 11.52 5.28 20.32
N GLY A 86 11.57 5.41 21.65
CA GLY A 86 12.06 4.34 22.54
C GLY A 86 11.28 3.04 22.35
N LEU A 87 9.95 3.11 22.45
CA LEU A 87 9.08 1.95 22.29
C LEU A 87 9.19 1.34 20.86
N TYR A 88 9.27 2.17 19.83
CA TYR A 88 9.49 1.66 18.46
C TYR A 88 10.81 0.91 18.33
N THR A 89 11.87 1.37 19.02
CA THR A 89 13.19 0.71 19.02
C THR A 89 13.13 -0.65 19.72
N GLU A 90 12.43 -0.73 20.85
CA GLU A 90 12.25 -1.99 21.58
C GLU A 90 11.41 -3.01 20.80
N ILE A 91 10.32 -2.57 20.15
CA ILE A 91 9.50 -3.40 19.28
C ILE A 91 10.36 -3.94 18.12
N ARG A 92 11.13 -3.05 17.45
CA ARG A 92 11.95 -3.44 16.30
C ARG A 92 12.95 -4.57 16.64
N GLN A 93 13.48 -4.59 17.84
CA GLN A 93 14.42 -5.63 18.28
C GLN A 93 13.75 -7.01 18.47
N ARG A 94 12.42 -7.05 18.59
CA ARG A 94 11.64 -8.27 18.88
C ARG A 94 10.87 -8.84 17.70
N VAL A 95 10.86 -8.16 16.56
CA VAL A 95 10.10 -8.58 15.38
C VAL A 95 11.00 -8.70 14.15
N LYS A 96 10.57 -9.45 13.16
CA LYS A 96 11.30 -9.60 11.90
C LYS A 96 11.20 -8.35 11.06
N VAL A 97 9.99 -7.85 10.86
CA VAL A 97 9.73 -6.65 10.04
C VAL A 97 8.84 -5.70 10.81
N ALA A 98 9.25 -4.44 10.88
CA ALA A 98 8.43 -3.35 11.39
C ALA A 98 8.11 -2.38 10.26
N ALA A 99 6.84 -1.97 10.18
CA ALA A 99 6.34 -0.96 9.27
C ALA A 99 5.62 0.13 10.07
N TYR A 100 5.92 1.38 9.78
CA TYR A 100 5.46 2.53 10.54
C TYR A 100 4.64 3.44 9.62
N LEU A 101 3.36 3.67 9.95
CA LEU A 101 2.58 4.71 9.31
C LEU A 101 2.95 6.06 9.90
N ASP A 102 3.19 7.01 9.00
CA ASP A 102 3.56 8.39 9.34
C ASP A 102 2.91 9.35 8.34
N ASP A 103 2.48 10.53 8.81
CA ASP A 103 1.80 11.50 7.95
C ASP A 103 2.61 12.81 7.79
N PHE A 104 3.57 13.07 8.69
CA PHE A 104 4.26 14.37 8.72
C PHE A 104 5.72 14.34 9.24
N ASN A 105 6.40 13.20 9.13
CA ASN A 105 7.77 13.00 9.61
C ASN A 105 7.92 13.23 11.13
N ARG A 106 7.04 12.57 11.89
CA ARG A 106 6.88 12.78 13.33
C ARG A 106 8.10 12.40 14.14
N LEU A 107 8.79 11.33 13.74
CA LEU A 107 9.91 10.73 14.47
C LEU A 107 11.05 10.29 13.56
N GLU A 108 12.24 10.16 14.13
CA GLU A 108 13.28 9.32 13.54
C GLU A 108 12.98 7.86 13.88
N TYR A 109 12.33 7.16 12.97
CA TYR A 109 11.97 5.76 13.15
C TYR A 109 13.21 4.85 13.17
N PRO A 110 13.17 3.69 13.86
CA PRO A 110 14.22 2.67 13.74
C PRO A 110 14.18 1.99 12.36
N GLU A 111 15.05 1.01 12.12
CA GLU A 111 15.03 0.21 10.89
C GLU A 111 13.65 -0.36 10.61
N GLY A 112 13.27 -0.40 9.32
CA GLY A 112 11.97 -0.88 8.89
C GLY A 112 11.43 -0.14 7.67
N ILE A 113 10.11 -0.14 7.52
CA ILE A 113 9.43 0.50 6.39
C ILE A 113 8.64 1.69 6.92
N ILE A 114 8.99 2.88 6.48
CA ILE A 114 8.25 4.11 6.77
C ILE A 114 7.24 4.32 5.63
N ILE A 115 5.97 4.45 5.99
CA ILE A 115 4.86 4.55 5.06
C ILE A 115 4.18 5.89 5.26
N ASN A 116 4.21 6.74 4.24
CA ASN A 116 3.44 7.97 4.21
C ASN A 116 2.70 8.07 2.87
N GLY A 117 1.41 7.75 2.89
CA GLY A 117 0.52 7.83 1.73
C GLY A 117 -0.03 9.23 1.46
N THR A 118 0.44 10.27 2.16
CA THR A 118 0.03 11.64 1.85
C THR A 118 0.53 12.02 0.46
N VAL A 119 -0.33 12.61 -0.34
CA VAL A 119 0.05 13.10 -1.67
C VAL A 119 1.12 14.18 -1.52
N GLY A 120 2.25 14.01 -2.22
CA GLY A 120 3.41 14.89 -2.09
C GLY A 120 4.35 14.55 -0.93
N ALA A 121 4.15 13.41 -0.23
CA ALA A 121 5.03 12.99 0.86
C ALA A 121 6.48 12.78 0.43
N GLU A 122 6.75 12.60 -0.86
CA GLU A 122 8.09 12.53 -1.43
C GLU A 122 8.92 13.80 -1.21
N LEU A 123 8.25 14.93 -1.01
CA LEU A 123 8.84 16.25 -0.76
C LEU A 123 9.13 16.48 0.73
N ILE A 124 8.62 15.64 1.62
CA ILE A 124 8.88 15.73 3.07
C ILE A 124 10.34 15.31 3.31
N PRO A 125 11.14 16.11 4.04
CA PRO A 125 12.57 15.88 4.23
C PRO A 125 12.84 14.77 5.26
N TYR A 126 12.54 13.53 4.92
CA TYR A 126 12.91 12.38 5.74
C TYR A 126 14.43 12.20 5.78
N LYS A 127 14.99 12.10 6.97
CA LYS A 127 16.39 11.69 7.16
C LYS A 127 16.51 10.19 6.89
N ARG A 128 17.00 9.85 5.69
CA ARG A 128 17.14 8.47 5.25
C ARG A 128 18.33 7.79 5.93
N ASN A 129 18.07 6.75 6.71
CA ASN A 129 19.09 5.96 7.38
C ASN A 129 19.22 4.57 6.75
N LEU A 130 20.38 3.93 6.94
CA LEU A 130 20.58 2.54 6.53
C LEU A 130 19.57 1.61 7.22
N GLY A 131 19.11 0.60 6.50
CA GLY A 131 18.09 -0.34 7.00
C GLY A 131 16.65 0.15 6.92
N GLN A 132 16.42 1.38 6.48
CA GLN A 132 15.09 1.94 6.28
C GLN A 132 14.67 1.90 4.82
N ARG A 133 13.37 1.64 4.58
CA ARG A 133 12.71 1.78 3.29
C ARG A 133 11.58 2.77 3.41
N TYR A 134 11.38 3.56 2.37
CA TYR A 134 10.38 4.62 2.35
C TYR A 134 9.35 4.35 1.26
N LEU A 135 8.09 4.29 1.65
CA LEU A 135 6.92 4.18 0.79
C LEU A 135 6.16 5.50 0.90
N LEU A 136 6.48 6.44 0.03
CA LEU A 136 6.01 7.82 0.13
C LEU A 136 5.11 8.18 -1.05
N GLY A 137 4.08 8.99 -0.76
CA GLY A 137 3.25 9.65 -1.74
C GLY A 137 2.07 8.85 -2.25
N LYS A 138 1.50 9.34 -3.33
CA LYS A 138 0.18 8.94 -3.86
C LYS A 138 0.02 7.46 -4.16
N ASP A 139 1.10 6.76 -4.50
CA ASP A 139 1.07 5.33 -4.79
C ASP A 139 0.77 4.48 -3.55
N TYR A 140 0.92 5.06 -2.37
CA TYR A 140 0.73 4.40 -1.08
C TYR A 140 -0.46 4.97 -0.29
N VAL A 141 -1.33 5.74 -0.94
CA VAL A 141 -2.61 6.15 -0.36
C VAL A 141 -3.42 4.93 0.04
N ILE A 142 -3.78 4.86 1.32
CA ILE A 142 -4.56 3.75 1.87
C ILE A 142 -6.04 4.11 1.76
N LEU A 143 -6.78 3.30 1.00
CA LEU A 143 -8.23 3.42 0.86
C LEU A 143 -8.92 2.15 1.31
N ARG A 144 -10.15 2.30 1.81
CA ARG A 144 -11.05 1.18 2.10
C ARG A 144 -11.35 0.41 0.82
N GLU A 145 -11.56 -0.89 0.91
CA GLU A 145 -11.73 -1.81 -0.26
C GLU A 145 -12.85 -1.36 -1.21
N ALA A 146 -13.91 -0.78 -0.67
CA ALA A 146 -15.03 -0.27 -1.47
C ALA A 146 -14.62 0.78 -2.52
N PHE A 147 -13.49 1.44 -2.33
CA PHE A 147 -12.95 2.45 -3.25
C PHE A 147 -11.90 1.90 -4.23
N LYS A 148 -11.64 0.60 -4.20
CA LYS A 148 -10.73 -0.06 -5.13
C LYS A 148 -11.39 -0.24 -6.50
N ASN A 149 -10.59 -0.06 -7.55
CA ASN A 149 -11.03 -0.29 -8.95
C ASN A 149 -12.24 0.56 -9.38
N LEU A 150 -12.41 1.76 -8.83
CA LEU A 150 -13.39 2.68 -9.35
C LEU A 150 -12.97 3.10 -10.77
N CYS A 151 -13.76 2.69 -11.76
CA CYS A 151 -13.50 2.93 -13.19
C CYS A 151 -13.94 4.33 -13.63
N GLY A 152 -13.63 5.40 -12.90
CA GLY A 152 -13.71 6.77 -13.38
C GLY A 152 -15.01 7.22 -14.09
N HIS A 153 -16.11 6.49 -13.95
CA HIS A 153 -17.37 6.83 -14.57
C HIS A 153 -18.28 7.55 -13.57
N ARG A 154 -18.37 8.85 -13.76
CA ARG A 154 -19.31 9.70 -13.07
C ARG A 154 -20.04 10.55 -14.07
N GLU A 155 -21.36 10.62 -13.97
CA GLU A 155 -22.15 11.59 -14.68
C GLU A 155 -21.97 12.98 -14.05
N ILE A 156 -21.46 13.94 -14.80
CA ILE A 156 -21.35 15.32 -14.37
C ILE A 156 -22.55 16.09 -14.94
N ARG A 157 -23.53 16.35 -14.06
CA ARG A 157 -24.74 17.09 -14.40
C ARG A 157 -24.40 18.52 -14.78
N GLU A 158 -25.22 19.16 -15.63
CA GLU A 158 -25.01 20.58 -15.94
C GLU A 158 -25.17 21.48 -14.73
N LYS A 159 -26.18 21.22 -13.90
CA LYS A 159 -26.43 21.98 -12.65
C LYS A 159 -26.19 21.10 -11.46
N ILE A 160 -25.67 21.70 -10.38
CA ILE A 160 -25.58 21.06 -9.07
C ILE A 160 -26.97 20.84 -8.50
N LYS A 161 -27.22 19.64 -7.97
CA LYS A 161 -28.49 19.25 -7.33
C LYS A 161 -28.28 18.63 -5.95
N THR A 162 -27.11 18.07 -5.70
CA THR A 162 -26.85 17.30 -4.49
C THR A 162 -25.48 17.65 -3.88
N VAL A 163 -25.46 18.00 -2.61
CA VAL A 163 -24.24 18.20 -1.83
C VAL A 163 -24.10 17.12 -0.78
N LEU A 164 -22.89 16.60 -0.62
CA LEU A 164 -22.52 15.68 0.45
C LEU A 164 -21.73 16.44 1.52
N ILE A 165 -22.16 16.36 2.78
CA ILE A 165 -21.50 16.99 3.94
C ILE A 165 -20.94 15.88 4.82
N THR A 166 -19.62 15.86 5.03
CA THR A 166 -18.96 14.85 5.86
C THR A 166 -17.67 15.38 6.48
N PHE A 167 -17.57 15.32 7.80
CA PHE A 167 -16.36 15.68 8.55
C PHE A 167 -15.65 14.47 9.15
N GLY A 168 -15.92 13.28 8.60
CA GLY A 168 -15.30 12.01 9.01
C GLY A 168 -15.91 11.46 10.30
N GLY A 169 -15.07 10.95 11.20
CA GLY A 169 -15.52 10.29 12.44
C GLY A 169 -16.11 11.23 13.49
N SER A 170 -15.68 12.49 13.47
CA SER A 170 -16.14 13.54 14.42
C SER A 170 -16.10 14.90 13.73
N ASP A 171 -16.83 15.85 14.28
CA ASP A 171 -16.80 17.25 13.86
C ASP A 171 -16.38 18.13 15.06
N PRO A 172 -15.06 18.17 15.36
CA PRO A 172 -14.56 18.79 16.59
C PRO A 172 -14.80 20.31 16.66
N LEU A 173 -14.98 20.97 15.51
CA LEU A 173 -15.22 22.41 15.42
C LEU A 173 -16.71 22.75 15.24
N ASN A 174 -17.59 21.74 15.29
CA ASN A 174 -19.02 21.88 15.10
C ASN A 174 -19.39 22.67 13.82
N LEU A 175 -18.78 22.31 12.71
CA LEU A 175 -18.97 22.98 11.42
C LEU A 175 -20.25 22.53 10.71
N THR A 176 -20.64 21.26 10.88
CA THR A 176 -21.80 20.68 10.20
C THR A 176 -23.09 21.46 10.40
N PRO A 177 -23.51 21.85 11.65
CA PRO A 177 -24.71 22.63 11.84
C PRO A 177 -24.65 23.98 11.14
N LYS A 178 -23.54 24.72 11.25
CA LYS A 178 -23.34 26.04 10.63
C LYS A 178 -23.45 25.98 9.10
N ILE A 179 -22.80 24.96 8.52
CA ILE A 179 -22.83 24.73 7.06
C ILE A 179 -24.24 24.33 6.62
N LEU A 180 -24.90 23.43 7.35
CA LEU A 180 -26.25 22.99 7.03
C LEU A 180 -27.24 24.14 7.09
N GLU A 181 -27.19 24.97 8.12
CA GLU A 181 -28.01 26.17 8.26
C GLU A 181 -27.83 27.12 7.08
N LYS A 182 -26.59 27.41 6.68
CA LYS A 182 -26.28 28.23 5.49
C LYS A 182 -26.89 27.64 4.22
N LEU A 183 -26.72 26.34 4.01
CA LEU A 183 -27.23 25.67 2.81
C LEU A 183 -28.76 25.61 2.79
N THR A 184 -29.39 25.43 3.93
CA THR A 184 -30.85 25.43 4.05
C THR A 184 -31.43 26.80 3.74
N ASN A 185 -30.80 27.88 4.22
CA ASN A 185 -31.28 29.25 4.02
C ASN A 185 -30.97 29.78 2.62
N CYS A 186 -29.79 29.48 2.03
CA CYS A 186 -29.32 30.09 0.78
C CYS A 186 -29.46 29.18 -0.43
N TYR A 187 -29.48 27.83 -0.26
CA TYR A 187 -29.49 26.81 -1.30
C TYR A 187 -30.62 25.79 -1.07
N ALA A 188 -31.82 26.24 -0.78
CA ALA A 188 -32.97 25.40 -0.39
C ALA A 188 -33.30 24.30 -1.41
N ASN A 189 -33.02 24.53 -2.71
CA ASN A 189 -33.27 23.56 -3.78
C ASN A 189 -32.21 22.44 -3.87
N LEU A 190 -31.05 22.56 -3.16
CA LEU A 190 -30.07 21.50 -3.11
C LEU A 190 -30.54 20.37 -2.18
N ARG A 191 -30.41 19.13 -2.65
CA ARG A 191 -30.48 17.96 -1.77
C ARG A 191 -29.19 17.91 -0.93
N LYS A 192 -29.33 17.91 0.38
CA LYS A 192 -28.24 17.86 1.34
C LYS A 192 -28.14 16.43 1.91
N ILE A 193 -27.04 15.77 1.67
CA ILE A 193 -26.72 14.46 2.26
C ILE A 193 -25.72 14.71 3.38
N VAL A 194 -26.11 14.49 4.63
CA VAL A 194 -25.27 14.70 5.82
C VAL A 194 -24.85 13.37 6.39
N ILE A 195 -23.54 13.15 6.52
CA ILE A 195 -22.98 11.93 7.12
C ILE A 195 -22.48 12.26 8.52
N LEU A 196 -23.09 11.64 9.51
CA LEU A 196 -22.68 11.73 10.91
C LEU A 196 -21.81 10.52 11.26
N GLY A 197 -20.57 10.79 11.63
CA GLY A 197 -19.66 9.79 12.16
C GLY A 197 -20.03 9.37 13.59
N PRO A 198 -19.39 8.29 14.10
CA PRO A 198 -19.75 7.72 15.40
C PRO A 198 -19.49 8.66 16.58
N ALA A 199 -18.53 9.58 16.48
CA ALA A 199 -18.14 10.50 17.54
C ALA A 199 -18.75 11.91 17.43
N PHE A 200 -19.78 12.10 16.60
CA PHE A 200 -20.51 13.37 16.53
C PHE A 200 -21.29 13.65 17.82
N SER A 201 -21.08 14.81 18.41
CA SER A 201 -21.72 15.25 19.66
C SER A 201 -22.99 16.07 19.46
N HIS A 202 -23.11 16.82 18.35
CA HIS A 202 -24.18 17.83 18.12
C HIS A 202 -25.31 17.31 17.22
N LYS A 203 -25.73 16.05 17.38
CA LYS A 203 -26.72 15.39 16.48
C LYS A 203 -28.09 16.09 16.50
N ALA A 204 -28.58 16.49 17.70
CA ALA A 204 -29.87 17.15 17.84
C ALA A 204 -29.88 18.57 17.22
N GLU A 205 -28.75 19.26 17.19
CA GLU A 205 -28.61 20.55 16.52
C GLU A 205 -28.70 20.40 15.01
N ILE A 206 -28.00 19.42 14.46
CA ILE A 206 -28.01 19.10 13.02
C ILE A 206 -29.42 18.71 12.57
N GLU A 207 -30.16 17.91 13.37
CA GLU A 207 -31.53 17.51 13.08
C GLU A 207 -32.50 18.71 13.06
N ARG A 208 -32.27 19.70 13.90
CA ARG A 208 -33.08 20.94 13.91
C ARG A 208 -32.82 21.84 12.70
N MET A 209 -31.63 21.79 12.11
CA MET A 209 -31.26 22.57 10.92
C MET A 209 -31.67 21.90 9.61
N ALA A 210 -32.09 20.64 9.65
CA ALA A 210 -32.51 19.88 8.48
C ALA A 210 -33.86 20.40 7.93
N ASP A 211 -33.95 20.55 6.62
CA ASP A 211 -35.17 20.81 5.85
C ASP A 211 -35.66 19.57 5.13
N ASP A 212 -36.76 19.68 4.35
CA ASP A 212 -37.33 18.57 3.57
C ASP A 212 -36.37 17.99 2.52
N ASN A 213 -35.35 18.75 2.08
CA ASN A 213 -34.31 18.34 1.14
C ASN A 213 -33.05 17.78 1.84
N THR A 214 -33.07 17.59 3.15
CA THR A 214 -31.95 17.08 3.95
C THR A 214 -32.14 15.61 4.30
N VAL A 215 -31.15 14.77 4.01
CA VAL A 215 -31.12 13.36 4.41
C VAL A 215 -29.90 13.12 5.28
N ILE A 216 -30.12 12.63 6.48
CA ILE A 216 -29.06 12.37 7.47
C ILE A 216 -28.80 10.87 7.54
N TYR A 217 -27.55 10.49 7.27
CA TYR A 217 -27.03 9.14 7.46
C TYR A 217 -26.13 9.07 8.69
N ARG A 218 -26.13 7.92 9.37
CA ARG A 218 -25.33 7.68 10.58
C ARG A 218 -24.48 6.45 10.41
N ASN A 219 -23.18 6.54 10.71
CA ASN A 219 -22.24 5.41 10.73
C ASN A 219 -22.31 4.55 9.46
N VAL A 220 -22.21 5.18 8.31
CA VAL A 220 -22.32 4.47 7.01
C VAL A 220 -21.13 3.57 6.74
N GLU A 221 -21.41 2.40 6.21
CA GLU A 221 -20.40 1.48 5.67
C GLU A 221 -19.68 2.08 4.46
N ALA A 222 -18.52 1.51 4.11
CA ALA A 222 -17.67 2.03 3.06
C ALA A 222 -18.35 2.05 1.67
N GLU A 223 -19.14 1.02 1.37
CA GLU A 223 -19.89 0.88 0.14
C GLU A 223 -20.97 1.98 0.01
N VAL A 224 -21.70 2.22 1.09
CA VAL A 224 -22.72 3.28 1.12
C VAL A 224 -22.07 4.65 0.98
N MET A 225 -20.95 4.90 1.68
CA MET A 225 -20.20 6.15 1.55
C MET A 225 -19.76 6.40 0.10
N ARG A 226 -19.19 5.38 -0.55
CA ARG A 226 -18.78 5.43 -1.96
C ARG A 226 -19.97 5.79 -2.86
N ASP A 227 -21.10 5.11 -2.69
CA ASP A 227 -22.28 5.31 -3.53
C ASP A 227 -22.87 6.72 -3.34
N LEU A 228 -22.89 7.23 -2.11
CA LEU A 228 -23.30 8.61 -1.82
C LEU A 228 -22.31 9.63 -2.42
N MET A 229 -21.01 9.37 -2.36
CA MET A 229 -20.00 10.20 -3.02
C MET A 229 -20.18 10.21 -4.54
N LEU A 230 -20.48 9.08 -5.18
CA LEU A 230 -20.74 8.99 -6.63
C LEU A 230 -22.05 9.67 -7.03
N ALA A 231 -23.05 9.71 -6.16
CA ALA A 231 -24.35 10.34 -6.43
C ALA A 231 -24.38 11.86 -6.21
N ALA A 232 -23.46 12.42 -5.39
CA ALA A 232 -23.40 13.85 -5.09
C ALA A 232 -22.71 14.64 -6.24
N ASP A 233 -23.00 15.92 -6.42
CA ASP A 233 -22.37 16.78 -7.41
C ASP A 233 -21.12 17.49 -6.88
N PHE A 234 -21.09 17.75 -5.59
CA PHE A 234 -19.92 18.21 -4.84
C PHE A 234 -20.02 17.81 -3.38
N ALA A 235 -18.90 17.94 -2.65
CA ALA A 235 -18.88 17.68 -1.23
C ALA A 235 -18.36 18.88 -0.43
N ILE A 236 -18.66 18.87 0.88
CA ILE A 236 -18.06 19.74 1.89
C ILE A 236 -17.45 18.81 2.94
N SER A 237 -16.14 18.87 3.14
CA SER A 237 -15.43 17.88 3.95
C SER A 237 -14.20 18.44 4.66
N ALA A 238 -13.78 17.78 5.73
CA ALA A 238 -12.47 18.02 6.31
C ALA A 238 -11.33 17.39 5.47
N ALA A 239 -10.12 17.93 5.61
CA ALA A 239 -8.92 17.48 4.91
C ALA A 239 -8.26 16.23 5.53
N GLY A 240 -9.03 15.35 6.18
CA GLY A 240 -8.57 14.06 6.69
C GLY A 240 -8.41 13.00 5.60
N GLN A 241 -8.45 11.72 5.99
CA GLN A 241 -8.35 10.59 5.02
C GLN A 241 -9.48 10.60 3.98
N THR A 242 -10.63 11.16 4.30
CA THR A 242 -11.79 11.28 3.40
C THR A 242 -11.47 12.02 2.11
N ILE A 243 -10.51 12.96 2.10
CA ILE A 243 -10.11 13.67 0.88
C ILE A 243 -9.60 12.72 -0.21
N ASN A 244 -8.97 11.63 0.17
CA ASN A 244 -8.49 10.60 -0.75
C ASN A 244 -9.66 9.82 -1.38
N GLU A 245 -10.72 9.57 -0.62
CA GLU A 245 -11.95 8.95 -1.11
C GLU A 245 -12.74 9.88 -2.04
N LEU A 246 -12.76 11.18 -1.72
CA LEU A 246 -13.32 12.21 -2.59
C LEU A 246 -12.54 12.29 -3.92
N ALA A 247 -11.22 12.21 -3.87
CA ALA A 247 -10.37 12.27 -5.06
C ALA A 247 -10.55 11.05 -5.98
N ILE A 248 -10.58 9.82 -5.44
CA ILE A 248 -10.75 8.63 -6.27
C ILE A 248 -12.18 8.52 -6.86
N THR A 249 -13.19 9.10 -6.19
CA THR A 249 -14.55 9.23 -6.73
C THR A 249 -14.68 10.43 -7.66
N GLY A 250 -13.62 11.27 -7.76
CA GLY A 250 -13.62 12.49 -8.54
C GLY A 250 -14.66 13.52 -8.09
N LEU A 251 -15.02 13.53 -6.80
CA LEU A 251 -16.03 14.42 -6.26
C LEU A 251 -15.42 15.80 -5.93
N PRO A 252 -15.72 16.86 -6.68
CA PRO A 252 -15.26 18.21 -6.36
C PRO A 252 -15.67 18.58 -4.94
N SER A 253 -14.78 19.22 -4.20
CA SER A 253 -15.04 19.38 -2.76
C SER A 253 -14.55 20.71 -2.21
N VAL A 254 -15.37 21.32 -1.36
CA VAL A 254 -14.95 22.37 -0.45
C VAL A 254 -14.24 21.71 0.73
N ILE A 255 -12.97 22.01 0.90
CA ILE A 255 -12.15 21.39 1.92
C ILE A 255 -11.94 22.35 3.10
N PHE A 256 -12.18 21.84 4.30
CA PHE A 256 -11.92 22.54 5.56
C PHE A 256 -10.67 21.95 6.23
N LYS A 257 -9.71 22.80 6.58
CA LYS A 257 -8.64 22.45 7.51
C LYS A 257 -9.22 22.57 8.94
N VAL A 258 -9.30 21.45 9.64
CA VAL A 258 -9.83 21.38 11.01
C VAL A 258 -8.76 21.03 12.05
N ALA A 259 -7.54 20.69 11.59
CA ALA A 259 -6.40 20.36 12.45
C ALA A 259 -5.08 20.66 11.74
N GLU A 260 -4.03 20.95 12.50
CA GLU A 260 -2.72 21.34 11.95
C GLU A 260 -2.05 20.22 11.12
N ASN A 261 -2.21 18.97 11.52
CA ASN A 261 -1.65 17.80 10.80
C ASN A 261 -2.25 17.58 9.40
N GLN A 262 -3.32 18.32 9.03
CA GLN A 262 -3.93 18.23 7.69
C GLN A 262 -3.22 19.10 6.64
N GLY A 263 -2.29 19.96 7.05
CA GLY A 263 -1.62 20.91 6.15
C GLY A 263 -0.91 20.24 4.96
N ASN A 264 -0.15 19.17 5.21
CA ASN A 264 0.58 18.45 4.15
C ASN A 264 -0.39 17.80 3.14
N ASN A 265 -1.48 17.23 3.63
CA ASN A 265 -2.49 16.60 2.78
C ASN A 265 -3.16 17.62 1.85
N ILE A 266 -3.54 18.79 2.39
CA ILE A 266 -4.10 19.91 1.60
C ILE A 266 -3.07 20.38 0.56
N ALA A 267 -1.82 20.61 0.97
CA ALA A 267 -0.78 21.10 0.06
C ALA A 267 -0.54 20.11 -1.10
N GLY A 268 -0.50 18.81 -0.83
CA GLY A 268 -0.35 17.78 -1.85
C GLY A 268 -1.49 17.80 -2.87
N TRP A 269 -2.75 17.81 -2.41
CA TRP A 269 -3.91 17.85 -3.30
C TRP A 269 -4.08 19.18 -4.02
N LYS A 270 -3.61 20.29 -3.42
CA LYS A 270 -3.56 21.60 -4.07
C LYS A 270 -2.54 21.64 -5.20
N ASN A 271 -1.35 21.09 -5.00
CA ASN A 271 -0.31 21.00 -6.03
C ASN A 271 -0.77 20.20 -7.27
N ILE A 272 -1.65 19.21 -7.08
CA ILE A 272 -2.26 18.44 -8.15
C ILE A 272 -3.42 19.23 -8.82
N GLY A 273 -4.01 20.20 -8.11
CA GLY A 273 -5.17 20.95 -8.56
C GLY A 273 -6.50 20.23 -8.36
N PHE A 274 -6.56 19.20 -7.51
CA PHE A 274 -7.83 18.62 -7.06
C PHE A 274 -8.51 19.52 -6.02
N VAL A 275 -7.71 20.17 -5.18
CA VAL A 275 -8.15 21.22 -4.25
C VAL A 275 -7.59 22.55 -4.74
N ASP A 276 -8.44 23.46 -5.16
CA ASP A 276 -8.02 24.82 -5.55
C ASP A 276 -7.91 25.71 -4.32
N GLU A 277 -8.97 25.78 -3.54
CA GLU A 277 -9.09 26.59 -2.35
C GLU A 277 -9.57 25.74 -1.17
N PHE A 278 -9.20 26.14 0.01
CA PHE A 278 -9.66 25.53 1.25
C PHE A 278 -9.96 26.60 2.29
N ILE A 279 -10.80 26.25 3.27
CA ILE A 279 -11.13 27.11 4.40
C ILE A 279 -10.34 26.63 5.61
N ASP A 280 -9.52 27.48 6.21
CA ASP A 280 -8.79 27.17 7.45
C ASP A 280 -9.69 27.46 8.67
N ALA A 281 -10.46 26.46 9.10
CA ALA A 281 -11.36 26.59 10.22
C ALA A 281 -10.67 26.56 11.60
N THR A 282 -9.34 26.41 11.65
CA THR A 282 -8.54 26.59 12.88
C THR A 282 -8.28 28.07 13.19
N LYS A 283 -8.64 28.97 12.25
CA LYS A 283 -8.55 30.41 12.33
C LYS A 283 -9.92 31.06 12.21
N ASP A 284 -9.99 32.37 12.31
CA ASP A 284 -11.21 33.09 12.00
C ASP A 284 -11.56 32.94 10.51
N TRP A 285 -12.76 32.49 10.22
CA TRP A 285 -13.30 32.33 8.88
C TRP A 285 -14.77 32.79 8.84
N HIS A 286 -15.21 33.23 7.67
CA HIS A 286 -16.58 33.68 7.46
C HIS A 286 -17.39 32.63 6.68
N ILE A 287 -18.62 32.41 7.07
CA ILE A 287 -19.51 31.42 6.42
C ILE A 287 -19.73 31.75 4.93
N ASP A 288 -19.65 33.05 4.56
CA ASP A 288 -19.78 33.49 3.18
C ASP A 288 -18.59 33.13 2.28
N ASP A 289 -17.46 32.72 2.85
CA ASP A 289 -16.33 32.18 2.05
C ASP A 289 -16.74 30.86 1.38
N LEU A 290 -17.70 30.13 1.94
CA LEU A 290 -18.29 28.94 1.35
C LEU A 290 -18.99 29.25 0.01
N ASP A 291 -19.72 30.36 -0.09
CA ASP A 291 -20.45 30.76 -1.31
C ASP A 291 -19.51 30.96 -2.50
N LYS A 292 -18.33 31.56 -2.26
CA LYS A 292 -17.31 31.81 -3.31
C LYS A 292 -16.86 30.51 -3.98
N ILE A 293 -16.70 29.46 -3.16
CA ILE A 293 -16.24 28.13 -3.67
C ILE A 293 -17.41 27.40 -4.31
N ILE A 294 -18.61 27.43 -3.72
CA ILE A 294 -19.81 26.77 -4.30
C ILE A 294 -20.14 27.34 -5.66
N LEU A 295 -20.06 28.66 -5.86
CA LEU A 295 -20.30 29.32 -7.13
C LEU A 295 -19.39 28.78 -8.27
N LYS A 296 -18.14 28.42 -7.97
CA LYS A 296 -17.26 27.75 -8.96
C LYS A 296 -17.82 26.39 -9.39
N PHE A 297 -18.45 25.66 -8.46
CA PHE A 297 -19.02 24.33 -8.76
C PHE A 297 -20.33 24.39 -9.56
N GLU A 298 -20.95 25.55 -9.75
CA GLU A 298 -22.05 25.69 -10.70
C GLU A 298 -21.59 25.45 -12.16
N ASN A 299 -20.33 25.73 -12.47
CA ASN A 299 -19.76 25.44 -13.79
C ASN A 299 -19.44 23.93 -13.93
N SER A 300 -20.13 23.25 -14.83
CA SER A 300 -19.95 21.81 -15.06
C SER A 300 -18.59 21.45 -15.66
N GLU A 301 -17.98 22.33 -16.46
CA GLU A 301 -16.62 22.10 -17.00
C GLU A 301 -15.58 22.16 -15.90
N TYR A 302 -15.68 23.12 -14.98
CA TYR A 302 -14.80 23.18 -13.81
C TYR A 302 -14.90 21.91 -12.97
N ARG A 303 -16.12 21.41 -12.70
CA ARG A 303 -16.30 20.14 -12.00
C ARG A 303 -15.70 18.95 -12.76
N ARG A 304 -15.74 18.97 -14.09
CA ARG A 304 -15.12 17.93 -14.94
C ARG A 304 -13.60 17.96 -14.85
N GLU A 305 -13.01 19.15 -14.82
CA GLU A 305 -11.56 19.28 -14.63
C GLU A 305 -11.11 18.72 -13.28
N ILE A 306 -11.79 19.11 -12.20
CA ILE A 306 -11.49 18.60 -10.83
C ILE A 306 -11.67 17.07 -10.80
N PHE A 307 -12.75 16.54 -11.38
CA PHE A 307 -12.93 15.09 -11.51
C PHE A 307 -11.74 14.42 -12.17
N CYS A 308 -11.31 14.87 -13.36
CA CYS A 308 -10.19 14.28 -14.09
C CYS A 308 -8.89 14.35 -13.28
N ARG A 309 -8.63 15.46 -12.59
CA ARG A 309 -7.45 15.65 -11.74
C ARG A 309 -7.44 14.69 -10.55
N GLY A 310 -8.59 14.45 -9.91
CA GLY A 310 -8.70 13.52 -8.79
C GLY A 310 -8.44 12.07 -9.19
N ILE A 311 -9.24 11.54 -10.12
CA ILE A 311 -9.21 10.12 -10.51
C ILE A 311 -7.91 9.67 -11.17
N SER A 312 -7.14 10.59 -11.77
CA SER A 312 -5.87 10.27 -12.43
C SER A 312 -4.70 10.05 -11.47
N GLN A 313 -4.85 10.38 -10.19
CA GLN A 313 -3.72 10.41 -9.26
C GLN A 313 -3.59 9.17 -8.39
N ILE A 314 -4.69 8.54 -8.04
CA ILE A 314 -4.70 7.36 -7.16
C ILE A 314 -5.55 6.25 -7.79
N ASP A 315 -5.11 5.01 -7.59
CA ASP A 315 -5.73 3.82 -8.19
C ASP A 315 -6.36 2.86 -7.15
N GLY A 316 -6.39 3.25 -5.88
CA GLY A 316 -6.94 2.45 -4.79
C GLY A 316 -6.09 1.23 -4.39
N LYS A 317 -4.87 1.09 -4.91
CA LYS A 317 -4.00 -0.08 -4.68
C LYS A 317 -2.88 0.16 -3.67
N GLY A 318 -2.91 1.27 -2.94
CA GLY A 318 -1.84 1.64 -2.00
C GLY A 318 -1.63 0.59 -0.91
N ALA A 319 -2.69 0.11 -0.26
CA ALA A 319 -2.59 -0.96 0.75
C ALA A 319 -1.95 -2.24 0.19
N HIS A 320 -2.25 -2.61 -1.07
CA HIS A 320 -1.62 -3.76 -1.73
C HIS A 320 -0.13 -3.55 -1.99
N ARG A 321 0.29 -2.33 -2.37
CA ARG A 321 1.71 -2.00 -2.56
C ARG A 321 2.46 -2.04 -1.24
N ILE A 322 1.86 -1.52 -0.16
CA ILE A 322 2.39 -1.60 1.20
C ILE A 322 2.57 -3.06 1.62
N MET A 323 1.52 -3.88 1.54
CA MET A 323 1.58 -5.31 1.86
C MET A 323 2.68 -6.02 1.07
N LYS A 324 2.79 -5.79 -0.26
CA LYS A 324 3.84 -6.39 -1.08
C LYS A 324 5.24 -5.99 -0.63
N ALA A 325 5.45 -4.73 -0.28
CA ALA A 325 6.75 -4.25 0.19
C ALA A 325 7.13 -4.86 1.55
N VAL A 326 6.16 -4.97 2.46
CA VAL A 326 6.36 -5.58 3.79
C VAL A 326 6.66 -7.08 3.67
N ILE A 327 5.87 -7.83 2.88
CA ILE A 327 6.10 -9.27 2.64
C ILE A 327 7.44 -9.49 1.92
N ARG A 328 7.78 -8.64 0.96
CA ARG A 328 9.09 -8.69 0.30
C ARG A 328 10.22 -8.57 1.32
N MET A 329 10.17 -7.58 2.22
CA MET A 329 11.19 -7.40 3.25
C MET A 329 11.26 -8.62 4.18
N PHE A 330 10.12 -9.19 4.56
CA PHE A 330 10.05 -10.40 5.38
C PHE A 330 10.79 -11.58 4.71
N TYR A 331 10.53 -11.85 3.44
CA TYR A 331 11.23 -12.93 2.73
C TYR A 331 12.72 -12.62 2.52
N GLU A 332 13.09 -11.39 2.19
CA GLU A 332 14.49 -11.00 2.03
C GLU A 332 15.32 -11.21 3.31
N MET A 333 14.70 -11.05 4.48
CA MET A 333 15.33 -11.27 5.80
C MET A 333 15.30 -12.73 6.27
N ASN A 334 14.40 -13.57 5.73
CA ASN A 334 14.24 -14.97 6.10
C ASN A 334 14.80 -15.94 5.05
N MET A 335 15.36 -15.43 3.98
CA MET A 335 15.80 -16.22 2.85
C MET A 335 17.23 -16.71 3.05
N ASP A 336 17.39 -18.02 3.08
CA ASP A 336 18.67 -18.71 3.00
C ASP A 336 18.99 -19.09 1.57
N MET A 337 20.23 -18.84 1.15
CA MET A 337 20.74 -19.20 -0.19
C MET A 337 21.93 -20.16 -0.06
N ARG A 338 21.90 -21.24 -0.83
CA ARG A 338 23.01 -22.20 -0.94
C ARG A 338 23.04 -22.82 -2.33
N LEU A 339 24.13 -23.52 -2.63
CA LEU A 339 24.16 -24.43 -3.78
C LEU A 339 23.19 -25.59 -3.56
N ALA A 340 22.60 -26.07 -4.65
CA ALA A 340 21.71 -27.22 -4.62
C ALA A 340 22.44 -28.48 -4.15
N LYS A 341 21.74 -29.36 -3.46
CA LYS A 341 22.18 -30.67 -2.96
C LYS A 341 21.16 -31.73 -3.39
N GLU A 342 21.47 -32.99 -3.15
CA GLU A 342 20.61 -34.13 -3.55
C GLU A 342 19.19 -34.04 -2.99
N GLU A 343 19.02 -33.51 -1.79
CA GLU A 343 17.72 -33.29 -1.13
C GLU A 343 16.79 -32.33 -1.89
N ASP A 344 17.33 -31.50 -2.76
CA ASP A 344 16.56 -30.50 -3.54
C ASP A 344 15.89 -31.09 -4.79
N LEU A 345 16.12 -32.37 -5.10
CA LEU A 345 15.60 -33.02 -6.31
C LEU A 345 14.09 -32.84 -6.48
N LEU A 346 13.31 -33.23 -5.46
CA LEU A 346 11.85 -33.17 -5.53
C LEU A 346 11.31 -31.74 -5.49
N PRO A 347 11.75 -30.85 -4.58
CA PRO A 347 11.31 -29.46 -4.61
C PRO A 347 11.62 -28.76 -5.94
N LEU A 348 12.76 -29.01 -6.54
CA LEU A 348 13.11 -28.45 -7.85
C LEU A 348 12.35 -29.07 -9.00
N PHE A 349 11.99 -30.36 -8.92
CA PHE A 349 11.13 -31.02 -9.88
C PHE A 349 9.72 -30.37 -9.89
N GLU A 350 9.12 -30.17 -8.72
CA GLU A 350 7.83 -29.49 -8.59
C GLU A 350 7.89 -28.06 -9.12
N LEU A 351 8.91 -27.30 -8.74
CA LEU A 351 9.12 -25.94 -9.24
C LEU A 351 9.27 -25.89 -10.76
N THR A 352 10.05 -26.84 -11.32
CA THR A 352 10.31 -26.90 -12.76
C THR A 352 9.06 -27.22 -13.56
N ASN A 353 8.16 -28.07 -13.03
CA ASN A 353 6.88 -28.43 -13.65
C ASN A 353 5.71 -27.50 -13.27
N ASP A 354 5.94 -26.46 -12.46
CA ASP A 354 4.93 -25.44 -12.26
C ASP A 354 4.45 -24.85 -13.60
N ARG A 355 3.15 -24.73 -13.77
CA ARG A 355 2.51 -24.30 -15.01
C ARG A 355 3.11 -23.00 -15.58
N MET A 356 3.30 -22.00 -14.75
CA MET A 356 3.85 -20.71 -15.20
C MET A 356 5.35 -20.81 -15.52
N VAL A 357 6.09 -21.63 -14.79
CA VAL A 357 7.51 -21.88 -15.12
C VAL A 357 7.61 -22.57 -16.50
N ARG A 358 6.79 -23.59 -16.77
CA ARG A 358 6.76 -24.24 -18.09
C ARG A 358 6.36 -23.29 -19.21
N GLN A 359 5.30 -22.51 -19.03
CA GLN A 359 4.85 -21.51 -20.02
C GLN A 359 5.95 -20.50 -20.38
N ASN A 360 6.75 -20.07 -19.40
CA ASN A 360 7.82 -19.10 -19.58
C ASN A 360 9.17 -19.73 -19.98
N SER A 361 9.27 -21.05 -19.98
CA SER A 361 10.46 -21.77 -20.48
C SER A 361 10.43 -21.89 -22.00
N PHE A 362 11.60 -21.98 -22.63
CA PHE A 362 11.70 -22.21 -24.09
C PHE A 362 11.09 -23.56 -24.50
N SER A 363 11.26 -24.58 -23.65
CA SER A 363 10.57 -25.87 -23.78
C SER A 363 9.38 -25.86 -22.81
N THR A 364 8.15 -26.00 -23.31
CA THR A 364 6.91 -25.82 -22.55
C THR A 364 6.26 -27.10 -22.04
N HIS A 365 6.68 -28.27 -22.55
CA HIS A 365 6.14 -29.56 -22.11
C HIS A 365 6.59 -29.93 -20.70
N ALA A 366 5.75 -30.72 -20.01
CA ALA A 366 6.10 -31.25 -18.71
C ALA A 366 7.31 -32.19 -18.79
N ILE A 367 8.14 -32.18 -17.77
CA ILE A 367 9.32 -33.01 -17.65
C ILE A 367 9.00 -34.19 -16.74
N SER A 368 9.35 -35.43 -17.15
CA SER A 368 9.19 -36.61 -16.28
C SER A 368 10.17 -36.58 -15.11
N LEU A 369 9.85 -37.30 -14.03
CA LEU A 369 10.76 -37.34 -12.86
C LEU A 369 12.12 -37.94 -13.22
N ASP A 370 12.15 -38.93 -14.12
CA ASP A 370 13.41 -39.58 -14.54
C ASP A 370 14.27 -38.64 -15.40
N GLU A 371 13.67 -37.88 -16.32
CA GLU A 371 14.39 -36.85 -17.08
C GLU A 371 14.96 -35.79 -16.14
N HIS A 372 14.14 -35.31 -15.18
CA HIS A 372 14.57 -34.33 -14.21
C HIS A 372 15.68 -34.84 -13.30
N ARG A 373 15.59 -36.11 -12.84
CA ARG A 373 16.59 -36.78 -12.01
C ARG A 373 17.92 -36.87 -12.73
N ASN A 374 17.94 -37.35 -13.98
CA ASN A 374 19.13 -37.45 -14.79
C ASN A 374 19.80 -36.11 -15.02
N TRP A 375 19.02 -35.09 -15.39
CA TRP A 375 19.51 -33.73 -15.57
C TRP A 375 20.05 -33.15 -14.25
N PHE A 376 19.35 -33.37 -13.13
CA PHE A 376 19.71 -32.81 -11.83
C PHE A 376 21.06 -33.38 -11.33
N TYR A 377 21.24 -34.70 -11.35
CA TYR A 377 22.49 -35.30 -10.93
C TYR A 377 23.66 -34.95 -11.88
N ALA A 378 23.40 -34.84 -13.16
CA ALA A 378 24.37 -34.32 -14.11
C ALA A 378 24.75 -32.86 -13.78
N THR A 379 23.77 -32.04 -13.38
CA THR A 379 23.96 -30.64 -12.96
C THR A 379 24.83 -30.54 -11.71
N LEU A 380 24.60 -31.36 -10.71
CA LEU A 380 25.36 -31.33 -9.45
C LEU A 380 26.86 -31.72 -9.69
N LYS A 381 27.14 -32.56 -10.68
CA LYS A 381 28.50 -32.99 -11.04
C LYS A 381 29.21 -32.04 -12.02
N ASN A 382 28.47 -31.17 -12.69
CA ASN A 382 29.00 -30.31 -13.74
C ASN A 382 29.72 -29.08 -13.17
N ARG A 383 31.04 -29.02 -13.34
CA ARG A 383 31.85 -27.87 -12.89
C ARG A 383 31.57 -26.57 -13.66
N ALA A 384 30.96 -26.62 -14.84
CA ALA A 384 30.53 -25.43 -15.58
C ALA A 384 29.12 -24.96 -15.21
N ARG A 385 28.49 -25.53 -14.18
CA ARG A 385 27.14 -25.18 -13.79
C ARG A 385 27.10 -24.85 -12.31
N ARG A 386 26.37 -23.75 -11.96
CA ARG A 386 26.10 -23.36 -10.57
C ARG A 386 24.61 -23.23 -10.42
N LEU A 387 24.01 -24.05 -9.54
CA LEU A 387 22.59 -24.04 -9.23
C LEU A 387 22.42 -23.59 -7.78
N PHE A 388 21.92 -22.37 -7.59
CA PHE A 388 21.57 -21.81 -6.29
C PHE A 388 20.10 -22.05 -6.00
N VAL A 389 19.79 -22.46 -4.77
CA VAL A 389 18.46 -22.63 -4.24
C VAL A 389 18.23 -21.63 -3.09
N PHE A 390 17.01 -21.13 -3.01
CA PHE A 390 16.60 -20.17 -2.00
C PHE A 390 15.46 -20.74 -1.20
N TYR A 391 15.59 -20.75 0.11
CA TYR A 391 14.65 -21.34 1.05
C TYR A 391 14.17 -20.32 2.08
N GLU A 392 12.92 -20.43 2.50
CA GLU A 392 12.40 -19.89 3.76
C GLU A 392 12.12 -21.11 4.66
N LYS A 393 12.97 -21.30 5.68
CA LYS A 393 12.95 -22.53 6.48
C LYS A 393 13.08 -23.77 5.57
N GLU A 394 12.05 -24.60 5.51
CA GLU A 394 12.02 -25.80 4.67
C GLU A 394 11.34 -25.62 3.30
N LYS A 395 10.84 -24.41 3.00
CA LYS A 395 10.08 -24.14 1.78
C LYS A 395 10.94 -23.51 0.71
N LEU A 396 10.99 -24.13 -0.48
CA LEU A 396 11.70 -23.59 -1.63
C LEU A 396 11.00 -22.33 -2.16
N ILE A 397 11.71 -21.20 -2.10
CA ILE A 397 11.29 -19.92 -2.68
C ILE A 397 11.52 -19.94 -4.20
N GLY A 398 12.69 -20.41 -4.63
CA GLY A 398 13.08 -20.42 -6.02
C GLY A 398 14.50 -20.87 -6.25
N GLN A 399 14.93 -20.81 -7.51
CA GLN A 399 16.28 -21.13 -7.94
C GLN A 399 16.87 -20.07 -8.86
N VAL A 400 18.20 -19.96 -8.87
CA VAL A 400 18.97 -19.24 -9.88
C VAL A 400 20.07 -20.17 -10.35
N ARG A 401 20.18 -20.37 -11.69
CA ARG A 401 21.19 -21.23 -12.31
C ARG A 401 22.07 -20.39 -13.21
N PHE A 402 23.37 -20.67 -13.17
CA PHE A 402 24.37 -20.19 -14.10
C PHE A 402 24.94 -21.37 -14.89
N ASP A 403 24.95 -21.26 -16.20
CA ASP A 403 25.66 -22.15 -17.12
C ASP A 403 26.87 -21.37 -17.64
N ILE A 404 28.10 -21.77 -17.24
CA ILE A 404 29.35 -21.14 -17.63
C ILE A 404 29.69 -21.58 -19.06
N GLU A 405 29.97 -20.60 -19.89
CA GLU A 405 30.33 -20.80 -21.30
C GLU A 405 31.83 -20.57 -21.53
N GLU A 406 32.28 -21.00 -22.67
CA GLU A 406 33.63 -20.67 -23.18
C GLU A 406 33.81 -19.17 -23.28
N ASN A 407 34.65 -18.42 -23.35
CA ASN A 407 34.74 -16.92 -23.49
C ASN A 407 34.45 -16.09 -22.23
N ASN A 408 34.68 -16.64 -21.04
CA ASN A 408 34.52 -15.93 -19.79
C ASN A 408 33.10 -15.30 -19.64
N SER A 409 32.09 -15.99 -20.13
CA SER A 409 30.70 -15.62 -19.99
C SER A 409 29.88 -16.73 -19.31
N ALA A 410 28.67 -16.36 -18.84
CA ALA A 410 27.71 -17.33 -18.32
C ALA A 410 26.28 -16.95 -18.73
N VAL A 411 25.42 -17.95 -18.82
CA VAL A 411 23.97 -17.74 -19.01
C VAL A 411 23.27 -17.96 -17.68
N ILE A 412 22.39 -17.01 -17.30
CA ILE A 412 21.62 -17.08 -16.07
C ILE A 412 20.16 -17.42 -16.36
N SER A 413 19.54 -18.19 -15.48
CA SER A 413 18.09 -18.41 -15.45
C SER A 413 17.57 -18.37 -14.03
N ILE A 414 16.29 -17.99 -13.87
CA ILE A 414 15.61 -17.89 -12.58
C ILE A 414 14.21 -18.52 -12.65
N SER A 415 13.81 -19.21 -11.58
CA SER A 415 12.44 -19.65 -11.36
C SER A 415 12.02 -19.38 -9.91
N ILE A 416 10.78 -18.92 -9.71
CA ILE A 416 10.22 -18.61 -8.39
C ILE A 416 8.92 -19.39 -8.18
N GLY A 417 8.77 -20.01 -7.01
CA GLY A 417 7.60 -20.78 -6.61
C GLY A 417 6.31 -19.93 -6.58
N ALA A 418 5.18 -20.54 -6.88
CA ALA A 418 3.88 -19.86 -7.03
C ALA A 418 3.53 -18.97 -5.84
N ASN A 419 3.77 -19.45 -4.62
CA ASN A 419 3.45 -18.75 -3.37
C ASN A 419 4.30 -17.49 -3.13
N TYR A 420 5.42 -17.34 -3.85
CA TYR A 420 6.40 -16.26 -3.68
C TYR A 420 6.40 -15.25 -4.84
N ARG A 421 5.54 -15.46 -5.85
CA ARG A 421 5.41 -14.55 -6.99
C ARG A 421 4.59 -13.30 -6.65
N GLY A 422 4.88 -12.22 -7.37
CA GLY A 422 4.14 -10.95 -7.23
C GLY A 422 4.62 -10.05 -6.09
N PHE A 423 5.57 -10.50 -5.26
CA PHE A 423 6.20 -9.69 -4.19
C PHE A 423 7.47 -8.97 -4.63
N GLY A 424 7.92 -9.15 -5.86
CA GLY A 424 9.15 -8.51 -6.36
C GLY A 424 10.44 -9.13 -5.82
N LEU A 425 10.43 -10.43 -5.50
CA LEU A 425 11.60 -11.13 -4.96
C LEU A 425 12.67 -11.43 -6.02
N ALA A 426 12.31 -11.57 -7.30
CA ALA A 426 13.25 -11.97 -8.35
C ALA A 426 14.52 -11.12 -8.42
N PRO A 427 14.47 -9.77 -8.37
CA PRO A 427 15.70 -8.96 -8.33
C PRO A 427 16.60 -9.31 -7.14
N CYS A 428 16.03 -9.52 -5.95
CA CYS A 428 16.81 -9.87 -4.77
C CYS A 428 17.50 -11.25 -4.90
N LEU A 429 16.79 -12.26 -5.44
CA LEU A 429 17.38 -13.56 -5.72
C LEU A 429 18.53 -13.44 -6.72
N LEU A 430 18.32 -12.68 -7.79
CA LEU A 430 19.33 -12.43 -8.81
C LEU A 430 20.55 -11.71 -8.22
N GLU A 431 20.37 -10.64 -7.47
CA GLU A 431 21.45 -9.86 -6.86
C GLU A 431 22.28 -10.69 -5.87
N LYS A 432 21.63 -11.49 -5.01
CA LYS A 432 22.33 -12.40 -4.09
C LYS A 432 23.12 -13.47 -4.86
N ALA A 433 22.50 -14.08 -5.85
CA ALA A 433 23.14 -15.12 -6.66
C ALA A 433 24.31 -14.55 -7.49
N LEU A 434 24.15 -13.39 -8.13
CA LEU A 434 25.19 -12.71 -8.90
C LEU A 434 26.42 -12.40 -8.05
N ARG A 435 26.21 -11.83 -6.85
CA ARG A 435 27.29 -11.53 -5.91
C ARG A 435 28.06 -12.79 -5.53
N HIS A 436 27.34 -13.83 -5.12
CA HIS A 436 27.95 -15.08 -4.68
C HIS A 436 28.63 -15.86 -5.82
N PHE A 437 28.09 -15.76 -7.05
CA PHE A 437 28.68 -16.31 -8.25
C PHE A 437 29.99 -15.60 -8.60
N HIS A 438 29.99 -14.27 -8.57
CA HIS A 438 31.19 -13.47 -8.86
C HIS A 438 32.34 -13.73 -7.89
N ASP A 439 32.05 -13.89 -6.60
CA ASP A 439 33.07 -14.18 -5.57
C ASP A 439 33.82 -15.49 -5.86
N ARG A 440 33.17 -16.44 -6.54
CA ARG A 440 33.73 -17.79 -6.89
C ARG A 440 34.28 -17.90 -8.29
N GLU A 441 33.72 -17.18 -9.24
CA GLU A 441 34.01 -17.27 -10.67
C GLU A 441 34.48 -15.90 -11.21
N ARG A 442 35.54 -15.33 -10.59
CA ARG A 442 36.05 -13.99 -10.89
C ARG A 442 36.48 -13.79 -12.34
N GLN A 443 36.81 -14.89 -13.07
CA GLN A 443 37.14 -14.85 -14.49
C GLN A 443 35.93 -14.55 -15.38
N ILE A 444 34.70 -14.74 -14.89
CA ILE A 444 33.47 -14.45 -15.65
C ILE A 444 33.18 -12.97 -15.58
N SER A 445 33.25 -12.29 -16.72
CA SER A 445 33.03 -10.84 -16.82
C SER A 445 31.65 -10.48 -17.32
N LYS A 446 30.96 -11.38 -18.05
CA LYS A 446 29.65 -11.10 -18.65
C LYS A 446 28.65 -12.21 -18.33
N ILE A 447 27.44 -11.82 -18.01
CA ILE A 447 26.33 -12.75 -17.76
C ILE A 447 25.17 -12.39 -18.68
N TYR A 448 24.69 -13.37 -19.43
CA TYR A 448 23.58 -13.22 -20.36
C TYR A 448 22.30 -13.87 -19.82
N ALA A 449 21.16 -13.19 -20.02
CA ALA A 449 19.85 -13.76 -19.77
C ALA A 449 19.03 -13.74 -21.06
N TYR A 450 18.35 -14.83 -21.35
CA TYR A 450 17.44 -14.95 -22.48
C TYR A 450 16.00 -15.03 -21.96
N VAL A 451 15.15 -14.13 -22.42
CA VAL A 451 13.77 -13.97 -21.92
C VAL A 451 12.82 -13.94 -23.10
N LYS A 452 11.75 -14.74 -23.06
CA LYS A 452 10.67 -14.65 -24.05
C LYS A 452 10.11 -13.23 -24.13
N THR A 453 9.76 -12.76 -25.33
CA THR A 453 9.26 -11.38 -25.56
C THR A 453 8.02 -11.06 -24.74
N GLU A 454 7.13 -12.03 -24.54
CA GLU A 454 5.90 -11.91 -23.76
C GLU A 454 6.10 -11.98 -22.23
N ASN A 455 7.27 -12.43 -21.75
CA ASN A 455 7.52 -12.58 -20.32
C ASN A 455 7.95 -11.26 -19.66
N MET A 456 7.01 -10.36 -19.50
CA MET A 456 7.23 -9.03 -18.89
C MET A 456 7.78 -9.11 -17.46
N ALA A 457 7.37 -10.11 -16.67
CA ALA A 457 7.83 -10.27 -15.30
C ALA A 457 9.33 -10.51 -15.20
N SER A 458 9.86 -11.42 -16.04
CA SER A 458 11.32 -11.68 -16.10
C SER A 458 12.08 -10.47 -16.65
N ARG A 459 11.55 -9.78 -17.67
CA ARG A 459 12.16 -8.56 -18.22
C ARG A 459 12.39 -7.52 -17.11
N TYR A 460 11.34 -7.19 -16.35
CA TYR A 460 11.45 -6.26 -15.22
C TYR A 460 12.40 -6.76 -14.13
N ALA A 461 12.42 -8.06 -13.86
CA ALA A 461 13.30 -8.62 -12.84
C ALA A 461 14.77 -8.45 -13.21
N PHE A 462 15.16 -8.77 -14.45
CA PHE A 462 16.52 -8.62 -14.92
C PHE A 462 16.96 -7.16 -15.00
N ILE A 463 16.12 -6.27 -15.54
CA ILE A 463 16.43 -4.83 -15.60
C ILE A 463 16.66 -4.27 -14.18
N ARG A 464 15.82 -4.62 -13.21
CA ARG A 464 15.99 -4.19 -11.81
C ARG A 464 17.21 -4.79 -11.13
N ALA A 465 17.65 -5.96 -11.56
CA ALA A 465 18.91 -6.55 -11.09
C ALA A 465 20.16 -6.00 -11.80
N GLY A 466 20.02 -4.96 -12.62
CA GLY A 466 21.13 -4.26 -13.26
C GLY A 466 21.50 -4.76 -14.66
N PHE A 467 20.71 -5.67 -15.24
CA PHE A 467 20.92 -6.10 -16.61
C PHE A 467 20.47 -5.03 -17.61
N LYS A 468 21.20 -4.90 -18.71
CA LYS A 468 20.90 -3.98 -19.82
C LYS A 468 20.51 -4.78 -21.07
N ASP A 469 19.68 -4.18 -21.91
CA ASP A 469 19.30 -4.78 -23.20
C ASP A 469 20.54 -4.98 -24.09
N CYS A 470 20.60 -6.12 -24.76
CA CYS A 470 21.64 -6.47 -25.74
C CYS A 470 21.00 -6.94 -27.04
N VAL A 471 21.73 -6.81 -28.14
CA VAL A 471 21.27 -7.33 -29.42
C VAL A 471 21.11 -8.87 -29.33
N SER A 472 19.95 -9.36 -29.75
CA SER A 472 19.60 -10.77 -29.76
C SER A 472 19.56 -11.26 -31.21
N ASP A 473 20.22 -12.35 -31.48
CA ASP A 473 20.14 -13.05 -32.78
C ASP A 473 18.90 -13.95 -32.89
N ASN A 474 18.15 -14.09 -31.80
CA ASN A 474 16.94 -14.91 -31.73
C ASN A 474 15.69 -14.05 -31.78
N LYS A 475 14.87 -14.22 -32.82
CA LYS A 475 13.60 -13.46 -33.01
C LYS A 475 12.55 -13.67 -31.91
N HIS A 476 12.63 -14.74 -31.11
CA HIS A 476 11.67 -15.11 -30.08
C HIS A 476 12.18 -14.90 -28.64
N ALA A 477 13.41 -14.35 -28.50
CA ALA A 477 14.01 -14.12 -27.21
C ALA A 477 14.72 -12.76 -27.15
N LEU A 478 14.47 -12.00 -26.10
CA LEU A 478 15.24 -10.82 -25.75
C LEU A 478 16.50 -11.26 -25.01
N LYS A 479 17.63 -10.61 -25.29
CA LYS A 479 18.90 -10.85 -24.64
C LYS A 479 19.25 -9.70 -23.74
N TYR A 480 19.57 -10.00 -22.50
CA TYR A 480 20.03 -9.05 -21.50
C TYR A 480 21.44 -9.37 -21.09
N CYS A 481 22.25 -8.37 -20.80
CA CYS A 481 23.63 -8.51 -20.37
C CYS A 481 23.87 -7.79 -19.05
N TYR A 482 24.56 -8.46 -18.15
CA TYR A 482 25.13 -7.91 -16.93
C TYR A 482 26.65 -7.97 -17.01
N VAL A 483 27.33 -6.87 -16.67
CA VAL A 483 28.79 -6.77 -16.68
C VAL A 483 29.26 -6.40 -15.29
N TYR A 484 30.17 -7.18 -14.71
CA TYR A 484 30.77 -6.86 -13.43
C TYR A 484 31.77 -5.69 -13.60
N GLY A 485 31.70 -4.74 -12.67
CA GLY A 485 32.64 -3.62 -12.63
C GLY A 485 32.18 -2.34 -13.34
N ASN A 486 30.91 -2.26 -13.74
CA ASN A 486 30.29 -1.02 -14.22
C ASN A 486 29.35 -0.43 -13.16
#